data_93a2d506d710ccdb90c680924ae1e7ae
#
_entry.id   93a2d506d710ccdb90c680924ae1e7ae
#
_cell.length_a   1.000
_cell.length_b   1.000
_cell.length_c   1.000
_cell.angle_alpha   90.00
_cell.angle_beta   90.00
_cell.angle_gamma   90.00
#
_symmetry.space_group_name_H-M   'P 1'
#
loop_
_entity.id
_entity.type
_entity.pdbx_description
1 polymer ?
#
loop_
_entity_poly.entity_id
_entity_poly.type
_entity_poly.pdbx_seq_one_letter_code
_entity_poly.pdbx_strand_id
1 'polypeptide(L)'
;MATETGHASAEHPEHQEHPHFLQHHFETPAQQYDASKLGMWVFIATEILMFGGLFVAYLIYHAQEPELFKLAHHALDKKLGALNTVVLLFSSLTAALAVRSAQLGKRNRTSAFLVVTLLCAAAFLVVKYFEYSHKIHAGLLPGRCFGHPGFANCIGDAGLATQPLAVSVQEHGMLLQLPTRANMFFALYFMMTGLHGVHVLVGMSLLTWVLIKNIKGHFSPEYFTHVDLSALYWHLVDLVWIYLFPLLYLVS
;
A
#
# COMPACT_ATOMS: atom_id res chain seq x y z
N MET A 1 20.46 48.99 66.18
CA MET A 1 19.86 47.64 65.99
C MET A 1 19.00 47.74 64.73
N ALA A 2 19.57 47.41 63.59
CA ALA A 2 18.93 47.50 62.26
C ALA A 2 18.65 46.03 61.84
N THR A 3 17.36 45.75 61.67
CA THR A 3 16.86 44.47 61.15
C THR A 3 16.83 44.53 59.60
N GLU A 4 17.75 43.85 58.96
CA GLU A 4 17.69 43.55 57.52
C GLU A 4 16.54 42.58 57.22
N THR A 5 15.54 43.05 56.48
CA THR A 5 14.52 42.20 55.87
C THR A 5 15.03 41.72 54.54
N GLY A 6 15.43 40.46 54.47
CA GLY A 6 15.77 39.79 53.20
C GLY A 6 14.58 39.69 52.29
N HIS A 7 14.66 40.35 51.12
CA HIS A 7 13.76 40.08 49.99
C HIS A 7 14.12 38.74 49.35
N ALA A 8 13.27 37.75 49.60
CA ALA A 8 13.27 36.52 48.83
C ALA A 8 12.77 36.85 47.40
N SER A 9 13.66 36.82 46.44
CA SER A 9 13.31 36.88 45.00
C SER A 9 12.48 35.66 44.65
N ALA A 10 11.18 35.89 44.39
CA ALA A 10 10.34 34.87 43.80
C ALA A 10 10.90 34.51 42.42
N GLU A 11 11.45 33.34 42.31
CA GLU A 11 11.77 32.72 41.01
C GLU A 11 10.47 32.63 40.21
N HIS A 12 10.34 33.43 39.17
CA HIS A 12 9.31 33.26 38.15
C HIS A 12 9.52 31.88 37.51
N PRO A 13 8.49 31.01 37.47
CA PRO A 13 8.63 29.80 36.68
C PRO A 13 8.87 30.20 35.23
N GLU A 14 10.00 29.80 34.67
CA GLU A 14 10.27 29.92 33.24
C GLU A 14 9.09 29.36 32.48
N HIS A 15 8.38 30.23 31.76
CA HIS A 15 7.42 29.83 30.74
C HIS A 15 8.18 29.02 29.72
N GLN A 16 8.21 27.71 29.84
CA GLN A 16 8.65 26.83 28.76
C GLN A 16 7.72 27.12 27.58
N GLU A 17 8.25 27.83 26.57
CA GLU A 17 7.55 28.04 25.30
C GLU A 17 7.23 26.68 24.72
N HIS A 18 5.96 26.27 24.83
CA HIS A 18 5.48 25.03 24.22
C HIS A 18 5.65 25.13 22.70
N PRO A 19 6.41 24.23 22.07
CA PRO A 19 6.57 24.24 20.61
C PRO A 19 5.21 24.24 19.92
N HIS A 20 5.02 25.07 18.91
CA HIS A 20 3.75 25.24 18.15
C HIS A 20 3.16 23.92 17.61
N PHE A 21 3.95 22.87 17.49
CA PHE A 21 3.53 21.55 17.01
C PHE A 21 3.09 20.61 18.13
N LEU A 22 3.31 20.96 19.41
CA LEU A 22 2.92 20.16 20.56
C LEU A 22 1.42 20.36 20.83
N GLN A 23 0.65 19.27 20.81
CA GLN A 23 -0.76 19.30 21.14
C GLN A 23 -0.94 19.45 22.65
N HIS A 24 -1.92 20.24 23.08
CA HIS A 24 -2.14 20.65 24.48
C HIS A 24 -2.35 19.51 25.49
N HIS A 25 -2.64 18.30 25.02
CA HIS A 25 -2.82 17.11 25.88
C HIS A 25 -1.57 16.26 26.01
N PHE A 26 -0.45 16.65 25.37
CA PHE A 26 0.85 15.99 25.55
C PHE A 26 1.80 16.93 26.31
N GLU A 27 2.55 16.34 27.25
CA GLU A 27 3.52 17.09 28.06
C GLU A 27 4.84 17.32 27.31
N THR A 28 5.22 16.37 26.45
CA THR A 28 6.49 16.43 25.70
C THR A 28 6.32 16.03 24.24
N PRO A 29 7.16 16.57 23.30
CA PRO A 29 7.18 16.14 21.91
C PRO A 29 7.46 14.64 21.74
N ALA A 30 8.28 14.05 22.61
CA ALA A 30 8.58 12.62 22.60
C ALA A 30 7.33 11.78 22.90
N GLN A 31 6.55 12.16 23.92
CA GLN A 31 5.30 11.50 24.25
C GLN A 31 4.28 11.55 23.10
N GLN A 32 4.17 12.71 22.43
CA GLN A 32 3.33 12.84 21.23
C GLN A 32 3.78 11.94 20.09
N TYR A 33 5.09 11.84 19.84
CA TYR A 33 5.66 10.96 18.81
C TYR A 33 5.39 9.49 19.14
N ASP A 34 5.65 9.05 20.37
CA ASP A 34 5.46 7.66 20.81
C ASP A 34 3.97 7.25 20.75
N ALA A 35 3.06 8.13 21.17
CA ALA A 35 1.61 7.89 21.05
C ALA A 35 1.17 7.75 19.59
N SER A 36 1.67 8.62 18.70
CA SER A 36 1.38 8.56 17.26
C SER A 36 1.91 7.27 16.63
N LYS A 37 3.11 6.85 17.05
CA LYS A 37 3.74 5.63 16.57
C LYS A 37 3.01 4.37 17.06
N LEU A 38 2.57 4.36 18.32
CA LEU A 38 1.74 3.29 18.86
C LEU A 38 0.42 3.14 18.07
N GLY A 39 -0.27 4.27 17.81
CA GLY A 39 -1.48 4.26 16.99
C GLY A 39 -1.23 3.70 15.59
N MET A 40 -0.11 4.05 14.97
CA MET A 40 0.29 3.51 13.66
C MET A 40 0.56 2.00 13.72
N TRP A 41 1.19 1.48 14.77
CA TRP A 41 1.40 0.05 14.95
C TRP A 41 0.09 -0.73 15.11
N VAL A 42 -0.88 -0.19 15.88
CA VAL A 42 -2.21 -0.80 16.01
C VAL A 42 -2.91 -0.83 14.65
N PHE A 43 -2.86 0.26 13.89
CA PHE A 43 -3.40 0.32 12.54
C PHE A 43 -2.74 -0.73 11.63
N ILE A 44 -1.41 -0.82 11.59
CA ILE A 44 -0.67 -1.83 10.82
C ILE A 44 -1.11 -3.24 11.18
N ALA A 45 -1.32 -3.53 12.47
CA ALA A 45 -1.81 -4.83 12.91
C ALA A 45 -3.20 -5.17 12.36
N THR A 46 -4.12 -4.20 12.30
CA THR A 46 -5.46 -4.41 11.70
C THR A 46 -5.38 -4.68 10.20
N GLU A 47 -4.48 -4.00 9.48
CA GLU A 47 -4.27 -4.22 8.05
C GLU A 47 -3.66 -5.60 7.76
N ILE A 48 -2.69 -6.03 8.57
CA ILE A 48 -2.11 -7.38 8.47
C ILE A 48 -3.19 -8.45 8.71
N LEU A 49 -4.09 -8.25 9.66
CA LEU A 49 -5.20 -9.19 9.90
C LEU A 49 -6.19 -9.23 8.74
N MET A 50 -6.50 -8.08 8.13
CA MET A 50 -7.38 -7.98 6.97
C MET A 50 -6.80 -8.73 5.76
N PHE A 51 -5.56 -8.44 5.38
CA PHE A 51 -4.89 -9.15 4.28
C PHE A 51 -4.64 -10.62 4.62
N GLY A 52 -4.27 -10.92 5.87
CA GLY A 52 -4.08 -12.28 6.37
C GLY A 52 -5.32 -13.15 6.19
N GLY A 53 -6.51 -12.61 6.44
CA GLY A 53 -7.78 -13.29 6.17
C GLY A 53 -7.96 -13.66 4.68
N LEU A 54 -7.58 -12.76 3.77
CA LEU A 54 -7.61 -13.02 2.32
C LEU A 54 -6.57 -14.06 1.91
N PHE A 55 -5.38 -14.04 2.50
CA PHE A 55 -4.35 -15.06 2.23
C PHE A 55 -4.79 -16.45 2.70
N VAL A 56 -5.41 -16.52 3.87
CA VAL A 56 -5.97 -17.80 4.38
C VAL A 56 -7.08 -18.32 3.46
N ALA A 57 -7.99 -17.44 3.01
CA ALA A 57 -9.01 -17.82 2.04
C ALA A 57 -8.39 -18.37 0.75
N TYR A 58 -7.37 -17.67 0.19
CA TYR A 58 -6.64 -18.16 -0.98
C TYR A 58 -6.04 -19.55 -0.75
N LEU A 59 -5.35 -19.77 0.38
CA LEU A 59 -4.71 -21.05 0.70
C LEU A 59 -5.73 -22.18 0.84
N ILE A 60 -6.91 -21.93 1.43
CA ILE A 60 -7.98 -22.93 1.55
C ILE A 60 -8.47 -23.35 0.17
N TYR A 61 -8.78 -22.41 -0.71
CA TYR A 61 -9.23 -22.71 -2.07
C TYR A 61 -8.15 -23.37 -2.93
N HIS A 62 -6.90 -22.94 -2.78
CA HIS A 62 -5.76 -23.59 -3.43
C HIS A 62 -5.59 -25.05 -2.99
N ALA A 63 -5.79 -25.35 -1.69
CA ALA A 63 -5.70 -26.71 -1.17
C ALA A 63 -6.87 -27.62 -1.66
N GLN A 64 -8.04 -27.04 -1.93
CA GLN A 64 -9.20 -27.77 -2.43
C GLN A 64 -9.11 -28.10 -3.93
N GLU A 65 -8.57 -27.19 -4.74
CA GLU A 65 -8.53 -27.30 -6.20
C GLU A 65 -7.12 -26.96 -6.75
N PRO A 66 -6.07 -27.72 -6.39
CA PRO A 66 -4.68 -27.37 -6.73
C PRO A 66 -4.42 -27.34 -8.24
N GLU A 67 -4.99 -28.26 -9.00
CA GLU A 67 -4.82 -28.33 -10.45
C GLU A 67 -5.46 -27.14 -11.17
N LEU A 68 -6.58 -26.64 -10.66
CA LEU A 68 -7.24 -25.46 -11.19
C LEU A 68 -6.39 -24.21 -10.97
N PHE A 69 -5.79 -24.07 -9.78
CA PHE A 69 -4.93 -22.94 -9.46
C PHE A 69 -3.64 -22.94 -10.28
N LYS A 70 -3.04 -24.12 -10.50
CA LYS A 70 -1.89 -24.28 -11.42
C LYS A 70 -2.24 -23.85 -12.85
N LEU A 71 -3.41 -24.23 -13.35
CA LEU A 71 -3.87 -23.85 -14.68
C LEU A 71 -4.10 -22.33 -14.78
N ALA A 72 -4.84 -21.77 -13.82
CA ALA A 72 -5.17 -20.35 -13.80
C ALA A 72 -3.94 -19.44 -13.61
N HIS A 73 -2.93 -19.91 -12.89
CA HIS A 73 -1.67 -19.22 -12.70
C HIS A 73 -0.91 -18.97 -14.03
N HIS A 74 -1.04 -19.84 -15.03
CA HIS A 74 -0.43 -19.63 -16.35
C HIS A 74 -1.01 -18.40 -17.09
N ALA A 75 -2.19 -17.91 -16.66
CA ALA A 75 -2.75 -16.68 -17.18
C ALA A 75 -2.17 -15.39 -16.54
N LEU A 76 -1.16 -15.51 -15.65
CA LEU A 76 -0.48 -14.38 -15.02
C LEU A 76 0.94 -14.18 -15.57
N ASP A 77 1.30 -12.93 -15.89
CA ASP A 77 2.65 -12.60 -16.36
C ASP A 77 3.63 -12.46 -15.19
N LYS A 78 4.44 -13.51 -14.98
CA LYS A 78 5.47 -13.56 -13.93
C LYS A 78 6.53 -12.46 -14.09
N LYS A 79 6.86 -12.07 -15.35
CA LYS A 79 7.89 -11.06 -15.61
C LYS A 79 7.43 -9.66 -15.19
N LEU A 80 6.17 -9.32 -15.50
CA LEU A 80 5.58 -8.05 -15.08
C LEU A 80 5.42 -7.99 -13.55
N GLY A 81 5.01 -9.10 -12.91
CA GLY A 81 4.94 -9.21 -11.45
C GLY A 81 6.31 -9.04 -10.78
N ALA A 82 7.36 -9.69 -11.31
CA ALA A 82 8.73 -9.56 -10.80
C ALA A 82 9.26 -8.13 -10.96
N LEU A 83 9.05 -7.51 -12.13
CA LEU A 83 9.43 -6.12 -12.38
C LEU A 83 8.79 -5.19 -11.34
N ASN A 84 7.48 -5.33 -11.13
CA ASN A 84 6.76 -4.54 -10.14
C ASN A 84 7.31 -4.73 -8.72
N THR A 85 7.70 -5.95 -8.36
CA THR A 85 8.32 -6.22 -7.05
C THR A 85 9.65 -5.48 -6.89
N VAL A 86 10.51 -5.48 -7.92
CA VAL A 86 11.78 -4.73 -7.89
C VAL A 86 11.54 -3.23 -7.77
N VAL A 87 10.58 -2.68 -8.51
CA VAL A 87 10.20 -1.26 -8.45
C VAL A 87 9.74 -0.88 -7.05
N LEU A 88 8.90 -1.69 -6.40
CA LEU A 88 8.41 -1.42 -5.04
C LEU A 88 9.52 -1.56 -4.01
N LEU A 89 10.41 -2.57 -4.09
CA LEU A 89 11.56 -2.69 -3.20
C LEU A 89 12.48 -1.45 -3.28
N PHE A 90 12.71 -0.94 -4.49
CA PHE A 90 13.46 0.31 -4.65
C PHE A 90 12.69 1.51 -4.08
N SER A 91 11.38 1.57 -4.25
CA SER A 91 10.50 2.57 -3.65
C SER A 91 10.56 2.55 -2.12
N SER A 92 10.55 1.37 -1.51
CA SER A 92 10.69 1.18 -0.07
C SER A 92 12.03 1.74 0.45
N LEU A 93 13.12 1.46 -0.26
CA LEU A 93 14.43 2.03 0.07
C LEU A 93 14.43 3.57 0.00
N THR A 94 13.85 4.15 -1.05
CA THR A 94 13.79 5.62 -1.20
C THR A 94 12.93 6.26 -0.13
N ALA A 95 11.82 5.63 0.30
CA ALA A 95 11.01 6.08 1.42
C ALA A 95 11.80 6.11 2.74
N ALA A 96 12.58 5.05 3.03
CA ALA A 96 13.46 5.01 4.21
C ALA A 96 14.53 6.12 4.18
N LEU A 97 15.14 6.38 3.01
CA LEU A 97 16.10 7.47 2.83
C LEU A 97 15.45 8.86 2.98
N ALA A 98 14.17 9.00 2.63
CA ALA A 98 13.42 10.23 2.88
C ALA A 98 13.27 10.50 4.38
N VAL A 99 12.92 9.49 5.19
CA VAL A 99 12.84 9.63 6.66
C VAL A 99 14.20 10.01 7.25
N ARG A 100 15.27 9.31 6.87
CA ARG A 100 16.62 9.64 7.36
C ARG A 100 17.04 11.06 6.95
N SER A 101 16.71 11.49 5.75
CA SER A 101 17.01 12.86 5.29
C SER A 101 16.20 13.91 6.06
N ALA A 102 14.97 13.62 6.45
CA ALA A 102 14.14 14.47 7.29
C ALA A 102 14.73 14.62 8.70
N GLN A 103 15.16 13.51 9.31
CA GLN A 103 15.85 13.52 10.61
C GLN A 103 17.13 14.37 10.60
N LEU A 104 17.84 14.40 9.46
CA LEU A 104 19.05 15.21 9.28
C LEU A 104 18.75 16.68 8.87
N GLY A 105 17.50 17.08 8.80
CA GLY A 105 17.08 18.43 8.39
C GLY A 105 17.36 18.76 6.91
N LYS A 106 17.65 17.76 6.07
CA LYS A 106 18.02 17.97 4.66
C LYS A 106 16.78 18.02 3.76
N ARG A 107 16.01 19.09 3.85
CA ARG A 107 14.72 19.31 3.17
C ARG A 107 14.73 18.94 1.67
N ASN A 108 15.72 19.40 0.91
CA ASN A 108 15.79 19.14 -0.52
C ASN A 108 15.98 17.66 -0.85
N ARG A 109 16.78 16.95 -0.05
CA ARG A 109 16.98 15.49 -0.21
C ARG A 109 15.73 14.73 0.17
N THR A 110 15.04 15.13 1.24
CA THR A 110 13.75 14.53 1.63
C THR A 110 12.74 14.67 0.50
N SER A 111 12.59 15.87 -0.09
CA SER A 111 11.70 16.08 -1.24
C SER A 111 12.09 15.22 -2.43
N ALA A 112 13.38 15.13 -2.76
CA ALA A 112 13.86 14.32 -3.89
C ALA A 112 13.52 12.83 -3.72
N PHE A 113 13.77 12.26 -2.52
CA PHE A 113 13.44 10.87 -2.25
C PHE A 113 11.94 10.59 -2.27
N LEU A 114 11.12 11.50 -1.72
CA LEU A 114 9.65 11.37 -1.79
C LEU A 114 9.14 11.41 -3.23
N VAL A 115 9.69 12.27 -4.09
CA VAL A 115 9.34 12.31 -5.52
C VAL A 115 9.71 11.00 -6.21
N VAL A 116 10.90 10.45 -5.95
CA VAL A 116 11.30 9.16 -6.52
C VAL A 116 10.36 8.05 -6.07
N THR A 117 10.01 8.00 -4.78
CA THR A 117 9.03 7.03 -4.25
C THR A 117 7.68 7.14 -4.97
N LEU A 118 7.16 8.37 -5.17
CA LEU A 118 5.91 8.61 -5.89
C LEU A 118 5.99 8.19 -7.37
N LEU A 119 7.12 8.42 -8.03
CA LEU A 119 7.32 7.97 -9.41
C LEU A 119 7.33 6.44 -9.52
N CYS A 120 7.97 5.74 -8.59
CA CYS A 120 7.94 4.27 -8.53
C CYS A 120 6.51 3.75 -8.28
N ALA A 121 5.76 4.38 -7.38
CA ALA A 121 4.37 4.05 -7.12
C ALA A 121 3.47 4.25 -8.36
N ALA A 122 3.66 5.36 -9.08
CA ALA A 122 2.95 5.61 -10.33
C ALA A 122 3.31 4.58 -11.40
N ALA A 123 4.59 4.22 -11.55
CA ALA A 123 5.03 3.18 -12.47
C ALA A 123 4.38 1.82 -12.16
N PHE A 124 4.31 1.44 -10.87
CA PHE A 124 3.59 0.25 -10.43
C PHE A 124 2.12 0.26 -10.86
N LEU A 125 1.40 1.35 -10.62
CA LEU A 125 -0.02 1.47 -10.98
C LEU A 125 -0.22 1.43 -12.50
N VAL A 126 0.67 2.03 -13.28
CA VAL A 126 0.61 1.98 -14.75
C VAL A 126 0.76 0.54 -15.25
N VAL A 127 1.72 -0.21 -14.74
CA VAL A 127 1.88 -1.63 -15.11
C VAL A 127 0.65 -2.44 -14.71
N LYS A 128 0.10 -2.20 -13.51
CA LYS A 128 -1.14 -2.86 -13.05
C LYS A 128 -2.35 -2.51 -13.89
N TYR A 129 -2.46 -1.28 -14.33
CA TYR A 129 -3.53 -0.86 -15.23
C TYR A 129 -3.50 -1.63 -16.55
N PHE A 130 -2.33 -1.79 -17.17
CA PHE A 130 -2.20 -2.58 -18.39
C PHE A 130 -2.52 -4.05 -18.15
N GLU A 131 -2.03 -4.64 -17.05
CA GLU A 131 -2.31 -6.02 -16.68
C GLU A 131 -3.82 -6.25 -16.48
N TYR A 132 -4.50 -5.36 -15.77
CA TYR A 132 -5.96 -5.44 -15.55
C TYR A 132 -6.74 -5.25 -16.85
N SER A 133 -6.38 -4.25 -17.66
CA SER A 133 -7.02 -3.99 -18.94
C SER A 133 -6.96 -5.23 -19.83
N HIS A 134 -5.79 -5.88 -19.93
CA HIS A 134 -5.62 -7.10 -20.70
C HIS A 134 -6.52 -8.24 -20.19
N LYS A 135 -6.56 -8.49 -18.87
CA LYS A 135 -7.40 -9.52 -18.27
C LYS A 135 -8.91 -9.27 -18.45
N ILE A 136 -9.34 -8.01 -18.36
CA ILE A 136 -10.75 -7.63 -18.59
C ILE A 136 -11.14 -7.87 -20.06
N HIS A 137 -10.26 -7.52 -21.01
CA HIS A 137 -10.50 -7.79 -22.43
C HIS A 137 -10.47 -9.28 -22.77
N ALA A 138 -9.71 -10.07 -22.04
CA ALA A 138 -9.68 -11.54 -22.16
C ALA A 138 -10.89 -12.24 -21.52
N GLY A 139 -11.81 -11.50 -20.88
CA GLY A 139 -13.01 -12.08 -20.26
C GLY A 139 -12.76 -12.79 -18.93
N LEU A 140 -11.66 -12.43 -18.24
CA LEU A 140 -11.29 -13.01 -16.94
C LEU A 140 -11.85 -12.24 -15.74
N LEU A 141 -12.77 -11.29 -15.97
CA LEU A 141 -13.43 -10.55 -14.90
C LEU A 141 -14.32 -11.50 -14.08
N PRO A 142 -14.19 -11.56 -12.75
CA PRO A 142 -14.95 -12.49 -11.94
C PRO A 142 -16.45 -12.19 -11.89
N GLY A 143 -17.24 -13.18 -11.50
CA GLY A 143 -18.69 -13.09 -11.38
C GLY A 143 -19.40 -13.38 -12.70
N ARG A 144 -20.46 -12.63 -13.01
CA ARG A 144 -21.28 -12.81 -14.22
C ARG A 144 -20.52 -12.50 -15.52
N CYS A 145 -19.43 -11.74 -15.41
CA CYS A 145 -18.61 -11.32 -16.55
C CYS A 145 -17.55 -12.36 -16.96
N PHE A 146 -17.38 -13.44 -16.20
CA PHE A 146 -16.40 -14.47 -16.50
C PHE A 146 -16.75 -15.20 -17.80
N GLY A 147 -15.83 -15.15 -18.76
CA GLY A 147 -16.04 -15.72 -20.11
C GLY A 147 -16.58 -14.74 -21.15
N HIS A 148 -16.91 -13.52 -20.75
CA HIS A 148 -17.37 -12.48 -21.68
C HIS A 148 -16.25 -11.45 -21.91
N PRO A 149 -15.64 -11.39 -23.09
CA PRO A 149 -14.57 -10.44 -23.38
C PRO A 149 -15.11 -9.01 -23.41
N GLY A 150 -14.48 -8.14 -22.59
CA GLY A 150 -14.83 -6.73 -22.49
C GLY A 150 -15.98 -6.43 -21.51
N PHE A 151 -15.78 -5.35 -20.75
CA PHE A 151 -16.73 -4.93 -19.70
C PHE A 151 -18.11 -4.51 -20.26
N ALA A 152 -18.14 -3.91 -21.45
CA ALA A 152 -19.36 -3.46 -22.10
C ALA A 152 -20.30 -4.63 -22.48
N ASN A 153 -19.73 -5.76 -22.92
CA ASN A 153 -20.49 -6.96 -23.30
C ASN A 153 -21.11 -7.65 -22.07
N CYS A 154 -20.45 -7.55 -20.93
CA CYS A 154 -20.95 -8.11 -19.68
C CYS A 154 -22.17 -7.34 -19.11
N ILE A 155 -22.19 -6.02 -19.24
CA ILE A 155 -23.29 -5.19 -18.72
C ILE A 155 -24.47 -5.15 -19.67
N GLY A 156 -24.24 -5.27 -21.01
CA GLY A 156 -25.28 -5.19 -22.04
C GLY A 156 -26.23 -6.40 -22.09
N ASP A 157 -25.71 -7.59 -21.78
CA ASP A 157 -26.48 -8.83 -21.72
C ASP A 157 -27.05 -9.09 -20.31
N ALA A 158 -27.95 -8.22 -19.86
CA ALA A 158 -28.67 -8.39 -18.60
C ALA A 158 -29.66 -9.58 -18.59
N GLY A 159 -29.71 -10.38 -19.65
CA GLY A 159 -30.58 -11.54 -19.78
C GLY A 159 -29.83 -12.83 -20.14
N LEU A 160 -29.73 -13.74 -19.19
CA LEU A 160 -29.41 -15.16 -19.41
C LEU A 160 -28.04 -15.50 -20.06
N ALA A 161 -26.97 -14.89 -19.71
CA ALA A 161 -25.68 -15.48 -20.04
C ALA A 161 -25.47 -16.73 -19.17
N THR A 162 -25.79 -17.91 -19.70
CA THR A 162 -25.26 -19.18 -19.22
C THR A 162 -23.75 -19.07 -19.25
N GLN A 163 -23.10 -19.12 -18.08
CA GLN A 163 -21.64 -19.07 -18.01
C GLN A 163 -21.06 -20.14 -18.93
N PRO A 164 -20.11 -19.80 -19.81
CA PRO A 164 -19.54 -20.80 -20.71
C PRO A 164 -18.85 -21.90 -19.88
N LEU A 165 -18.94 -23.14 -20.32
CA LEU A 165 -18.39 -24.30 -19.62
C LEU A 165 -16.85 -24.21 -19.48
N ALA A 166 -16.21 -23.50 -20.39
CA ALA A 166 -14.79 -23.17 -20.39
C ALA A 166 -14.51 -21.86 -21.14
N VAL A 167 -13.53 -21.11 -20.67
CA VAL A 167 -13.06 -19.86 -21.28
C VAL A 167 -11.74 -20.15 -21.97
N SER A 168 -11.65 -19.89 -23.27
CA SER A 168 -10.39 -19.98 -24.00
C SER A 168 -9.68 -18.65 -23.97
N VAL A 169 -8.51 -18.59 -23.35
CA VAL A 169 -7.67 -17.39 -23.26
C VAL A 169 -6.37 -17.64 -24.01
N GLN A 170 -6.00 -16.74 -24.87
CA GLN A 170 -4.71 -16.78 -25.54
C GLN A 170 -3.72 -15.93 -24.75
N GLU A 171 -2.89 -16.59 -23.96
CA GLU A 171 -1.82 -15.96 -23.18
C GLU A 171 -0.47 -16.52 -23.63
N HIS A 172 0.49 -15.62 -23.91
CA HIS A 172 1.86 -15.97 -24.31
C HIS A 172 1.97 -16.98 -25.48
N GLY A 173 1.02 -16.95 -26.42
CA GLY A 173 0.98 -17.86 -27.59
C GLY A 173 0.39 -19.24 -27.29
N MET A 174 -0.12 -19.48 -26.08
CA MET A 174 -0.77 -20.72 -25.69
C MET A 174 -2.28 -20.50 -25.54
N LEU A 175 -3.10 -21.37 -26.11
CA LEU A 175 -4.54 -21.42 -25.89
C LEU A 175 -4.79 -22.15 -24.57
N LEU A 176 -5.19 -21.40 -23.54
CA LEU A 176 -5.54 -21.91 -22.24
C LEU A 176 -7.05 -22.08 -22.14
N GLN A 177 -7.53 -23.29 -21.90
CA GLN A 177 -8.95 -23.53 -21.60
C GLN A 177 -9.18 -23.57 -20.10
N LEU A 178 -9.77 -22.49 -19.59
CA LEU A 178 -10.09 -22.35 -18.18
C LEU A 178 -11.51 -22.81 -17.89
N PRO A 179 -11.73 -23.77 -16.97
CA PRO A 179 -13.08 -24.15 -16.55
C PRO A 179 -13.75 -23.00 -15.79
N THR A 180 -15.10 -22.99 -15.77
CA THR A 180 -15.89 -21.93 -15.08
C THR A 180 -15.51 -21.77 -13.60
N ARG A 181 -15.05 -22.84 -12.94
CA ARG A 181 -14.55 -22.80 -11.56
C ARG A 181 -13.33 -21.90 -11.37
N ALA A 182 -12.56 -21.61 -12.43
CA ALA A 182 -11.44 -20.65 -12.38
C ALA A 182 -11.88 -19.22 -12.02
N ASN A 183 -13.17 -18.92 -12.15
CA ASN A 183 -13.77 -17.69 -11.65
C ASN A 183 -13.39 -17.37 -10.19
N MET A 184 -13.30 -18.37 -9.31
CA MET A 184 -12.93 -18.18 -7.91
C MET A 184 -11.47 -17.72 -7.77
N PHE A 185 -10.55 -18.28 -8.54
CA PHE A 185 -9.15 -17.83 -8.57
C PHE A 185 -9.06 -16.35 -8.97
N PHE A 186 -9.73 -15.98 -10.06
CA PHE A 186 -9.72 -14.59 -10.51
C PHE A 186 -10.44 -13.65 -9.55
N ALA A 187 -11.50 -14.10 -8.87
CA ALA A 187 -12.16 -13.32 -7.82
C ALA A 187 -11.20 -13.01 -6.67
N LEU A 188 -10.46 -14.00 -6.16
CA LEU A 188 -9.46 -13.79 -5.13
C LEU A 188 -8.30 -12.92 -5.65
N TYR A 189 -7.83 -13.16 -6.87
CA TYR A 189 -6.80 -12.34 -7.51
C TYR A 189 -7.18 -10.85 -7.56
N PHE A 190 -8.36 -10.54 -8.14
CA PHE A 190 -8.82 -9.15 -8.26
C PHE A 190 -9.13 -8.51 -6.91
N MET A 191 -9.67 -9.28 -5.95
CA MET A 191 -9.95 -8.78 -4.61
C MET A 191 -8.64 -8.42 -3.88
N MET A 192 -7.68 -9.33 -3.82
CA MET A 192 -6.42 -9.09 -3.12
C MET A 192 -5.58 -7.99 -3.77
N THR A 193 -5.39 -8.05 -5.10
CA THR A 193 -4.58 -7.07 -5.81
C THR A 193 -5.29 -5.72 -5.97
N GLY A 194 -6.62 -5.71 -6.09
CA GLY A 194 -7.42 -4.48 -6.12
C GLY A 194 -7.43 -3.75 -4.78
N LEU A 195 -7.63 -4.48 -3.68
CA LEU A 195 -7.54 -3.93 -2.32
C LEU A 195 -6.14 -3.36 -2.07
N HIS A 196 -5.08 -4.10 -2.44
CA HIS A 196 -3.72 -3.59 -2.40
C HIS A 196 -3.55 -2.31 -3.24
N GLY A 197 -4.10 -2.26 -4.44
CA GLY A 197 -4.07 -1.07 -5.30
C GLY A 197 -4.73 0.16 -4.65
N VAL A 198 -5.84 -0.02 -3.93
CA VAL A 198 -6.47 1.05 -3.13
C VAL A 198 -5.51 1.56 -2.05
N HIS A 199 -4.81 0.66 -1.34
CA HIS A 199 -3.81 1.04 -0.33
C HIS A 199 -2.61 1.78 -0.94
N VAL A 200 -2.17 1.40 -2.14
CA VAL A 200 -1.15 2.17 -2.89
C VAL A 200 -1.63 3.59 -3.18
N LEU A 201 -2.88 3.77 -3.63
CA LEU A 201 -3.45 5.10 -3.89
C LEU A 201 -3.55 5.96 -2.62
N VAL A 202 -3.98 5.38 -1.51
CA VAL A 202 -4.00 6.06 -0.20
C VAL A 202 -2.58 6.44 0.22
N GLY A 203 -1.61 5.53 0.10
CA GLY A 203 -0.19 5.79 0.41
C GLY A 203 0.40 6.91 -0.45
N MET A 204 0.12 6.92 -1.75
CA MET A 204 0.52 8.02 -2.65
C MET A 204 -0.07 9.35 -2.22
N SER A 205 -1.33 9.37 -1.78
CA SER A 205 -1.99 10.58 -1.29
C SER A 205 -1.31 11.12 -0.03
N LEU A 206 -0.98 10.23 0.91
CA LEU A 206 -0.25 10.57 2.15
C LEU A 206 1.16 11.10 1.84
N LEU A 207 1.92 10.41 0.99
CA LEU A 207 3.27 10.83 0.60
C LEU A 207 3.26 12.18 -0.15
N THR A 208 2.26 12.41 -1.01
CA THR A 208 2.08 13.69 -1.70
C THR A 208 1.78 14.82 -0.71
N TRP A 209 0.91 14.57 0.27
CA TRP A 209 0.61 15.55 1.32
C TRP A 209 1.86 15.88 2.15
N VAL A 210 2.64 14.87 2.53
CA VAL A 210 3.92 15.06 3.23
C VAL A 210 4.92 15.84 2.38
N LEU A 211 5.02 15.53 1.07
CA LEU A 211 5.88 16.25 0.14
C LEU A 211 5.53 17.75 0.07
N ILE A 212 4.24 18.07 -0.05
CA ILE A 212 3.77 19.47 -0.08
C ILE A 212 4.12 20.19 1.23
N LYS A 213 3.90 19.53 2.39
CA LYS A 213 4.29 20.10 3.70
C LYS A 213 5.80 20.29 3.83
N ASN A 214 6.59 19.33 3.32
CA ASN A 214 8.05 19.44 3.33
C ASN A 214 8.52 20.62 2.47
N ILE A 215 7.94 20.80 1.28
CA ILE A 215 8.24 21.95 0.40
C ILE A 215 7.87 23.28 1.06
N LYS A 216 6.82 23.34 1.86
CA LYS A 216 6.43 24.52 2.63
C LYS A 216 7.29 24.77 3.87
N GLY A 217 8.17 23.84 4.25
CA GLY A 217 9.08 23.98 5.38
C GLY A 217 8.46 23.72 6.75
N HIS A 218 7.42 22.92 6.82
CA HIS A 218 6.75 22.60 8.08
C HIS A 218 7.48 21.55 8.92
N PHE A 219 8.48 20.86 8.36
CA PHE A 219 9.23 19.81 9.05
C PHE A 219 10.60 20.33 9.51
N SER A 220 10.97 19.91 10.71
CA SER A 220 12.29 20.15 11.32
C SER A 220 12.87 18.82 11.79
N PRO A 221 14.17 18.77 12.15
CA PRO A 221 14.77 17.57 12.76
C PRO A 221 14.05 17.11 14.03
N GLU A 222 13.35 18.00 14.71
CA GLU A 222 12.59 17.72 15.93
C GLU A 222 11.13 17.32 15.63
N TYR A 223 10.62 17.66 14.43
CA TYR A 223 9.25 17.41 14.02
C TYR A 223 9.18 16.78 12.62
N PHE A 224 9.45 15.48 12.54
CA PHE A 224 9.39 14.65 11.33
C PHE A 224 8.36 13.52 11.43
N THR A 225 7.53 13.50 12.46
CA THR A 225 6.56 12.43 12.77
C THR A 225 5.71 12.04 11.55
N HIS A 226 5.21 13.02 10.79
CA HIS A 226 4.37 12.73 9.61
C HIS A 226 5.15 12.02 8.49
N VAL A 227 6.43 12.34 8.32
CA VAL A 227 7.28 11.66 7.33
C VAL A 227 7.50 10.21 7.73
N ASP A 228 7.79 9.97 9.03
CA ASP A 228 8.02 8.63 9.58
C ASP A 228 6.75 7.76 9.48
N LEU A 229 5.61 8.27 9.94
CA LEU A 229 4.34 7.53 9.88
C LEU A 229 3.88 7.22 8.45
N SER A 230 4.06 8.16 7.51
CA SER A 230 3.72 7.93 6.10
C SER A 230 4.65 6.89 5.46
N ALA A 231 5.93 6.87 5.84
CA ALA A 231 6.87 5.86 5.39
C ALA A 231 6.54 4.48 5.99
N LEU A 232 6.16 4.40 7.26
CA LEU A 232 5.70 3.13 7.89
C LEU A 232 4.47 2.56 7.16
N TYR A 233 3.50 3.43 6.81
CA TYR A 233 2.36 3.01 5.99
C TYR A 233 2.82 2.48 4.62
N TRP A 234 3.73 3.19 3.96
CA TRP A 234 4.28 2.78 2.66
C TRP A 234 4.99 1.43 2.73
N HIS A 235 5.80 1.20 3.76
CA HIS A 235 6.46 -0.09 3.99
C HIS A 235 5.47 -1.23 4.21
N LEU A 236 4.35 -0.99 4.91
CA LEU A 236 3.28 -1.98 5.01
C LEU A 236 2.73 -2.36 3.63
N VAL A 237 2.42 -1.36 2.79
CA VAL A 237 1.89 -1.59 1.44
C VAL A 237 2.88 -2.41 0.61
N ASP A 238 4.16 -2.05 0.61
CA ASP A 238 5.22 -2.78 -0.09
C ASP A 238 5.36 -4.22 0.42
N LEU A 239 5.30 -4.41 1.75
CA LEU A 239 5.40 -5.72 2.38
C LEU A 239 4.24 -6.63 1.97
N VAL A 240 3.02 -6.13 1.91
CA VAL A 240 1.85 -6.88 1.43
C VAL A 240 2.08 -7.35 -0.01
N TRP A 241 2.67 -6.51 -0.89
CA TRP A 241 3.00 -6.92 -2.26
C TRP A 241 4.04 -8.03 -2.31
N ILE A 242 5.07 -7.98 -1.45
CA ILE A 242 6.09 -9.02 -1.36
C ILE A 242 5.49 -10.40 -1.03
N TYR A 243 4.38 -10.44 -0.27
CA TYR A 243 3.63 -11.68 -0.02
C TYR A 243 2.67 -12.04 -1.15
N LEU A 244 1.99 -11.04 -1.76
CA LEU A 244 1.07 -11.25 -2.87
C LEU A 244 1.77 -11.82 -4.11
N PHE A 245 2.95 -11.32 -4.43
CA PHE A 245 3.67 -11.75 -5.62
C PHE A 245 4.00 -13.25 -5.63
N PRO A 246 4.70 -13.85 -4.65
CA PRO A 246 4.94 -15.28 -4.66
C PRO A 246 3.65 -16.09 -4.56
N LEU A 247 2.68 -15.65 -3.77
CA LEU A 247 1.42 -16.36 -3.58
C LEU A 247 0.63 -16.50 -4.87
N LEU A 248 0.56 -15.43 -5.68
CA LEU A 248 -0.24 -15.40 -6.92
C LEU A 248 0.55 -15.83 -8.15
N TYR A 249 1.85 -15.53 -8.23
CA TYR A 249 2.64 -15.69 -9.45
C TYR A 249 3.68 -16.81 -9.40
N LEU A 250 4.06 -17.32 -8.21
CA LEU A 250 5.13 -18.30 -8.07
C LEU A 250 4.66 -19.65 -7.51
N VAL A 251 3.61 -19.67 -6.68
CA VAL A 251 3.05 -20.93 -6.12
C VAL A 251 2.23 -21.60 -7.20
N SER A 252 2.81 -22.61 -7.81
CA SER A 252 2.20 -23.49 -8.85
C SER A 252 2.12 -24.92 -8.38
#